data_c8a09bba0671ce9c57fddaf662524e9d
#
_entry.id   c8a09bba0671ce9c57fddaf662524e9d
#
_cell.length_a   1.000
_cell.length_b   1.000
_cell.length_c   1.000
_cell.angle_alpha   90.00
_cell.angle_beta   90.00
_cell.angle_gamma   90.00
#
_symmetry.space_group_name_H-M   'P 1'
#
loop_
_entity.id
_entity.type
_entity.pdbx_description
1 polymer ?
#
loop_
_entity_poly.entity_id
_entity_poly.type
_entity_poly.pdbx_seq_one_letter_code
_entity_poly.pdbx_strand_id
1 'polypeptide(L)'
;MEEEYYTNIFYFDRINKIGGVETFFYEIAKKYCDNDITVLYSYGDMNQIRRLKKLIRVKKYTGQIIKCKNAFFNYNLKPIDNIRAEKYYEIIHANYEQIHMKPNIHSKIDEYIGVSQDVCDAFTRITNLPCTLCYNPITIEKPKKVLYLISATRLTKEKGKERILKFAKALDDAGIPYIWTIFTNDTKAIQHPRIIFMEPQLNIRDYIAKSDYTVQLSDTEAYCYTMIESLMLKVPIIVTPWPVLKELNIDERYGFILPFDMSNIPAKEIYEKQFNIEYESPKDIWNKFIYHTKSTYKEECEALYLVEALDTYQKKNFIDIELGFKPSPGSRWIVTKDRLDMLLGENDTQEKYAKLIKKLDKDETGVI
;
A
#
# COMPACT_ATOMS: atom_id res chain seq x y z
N MET A 1 -44.86 19.86 -22.03
CA MET A 1 -43.79 19.32 -21.14
C MET A 1 -44.04 19.89 -19.77
N GLU A 2 -44.37 19.03 -18.79
CA GLU A 2 -44.49 19.48 -17.40
C GLU A 2 -43.15 20.03 -16.96
N GLU A 3 -43.15 21.25 -16.45
CA GLU A 3 -41.91 21.84 -15.90
C GLU A 3 -41.55 21.07 -14.62
N GLU A 4 -40.45 20.32 -14.67
CA GLU A 4 -39.92 19.62 -13.50
C GLU A 4 -39.54 20.64 -12.43
N TYR A 5 -40.16 20.58 -11.25
CA TYR A 5 -39.84 21.37 -10.08
C TYR A 5 -39.03 20.53 -9.09
N TYR A 6 -37.94 21.08 -8.56
CA TYR A 6 -37.05 20.42 -7.62
C TYR A 6 -37.06 21.10 -6.25
N THR A 7 -36.85 20.36 -5.18
CA THR A 7 -36.75 20.95 -3.85
C THR A 7 -35.35 21.55 -3.64
N ASN A 8 -34.31 20.75 -3.74
CA ASN A 8 -32.94 21.17 -3.49
C ASN A 8 -32.04 20.82 -4.69
N ILE A 9 -31.51 21.83 -5.36
CA ILE A 9 -30.55 21.69 -6.44
C ILE A 9 -29.16 22.06 -5.93
N PHE A 10 -28.19 21.16 -6.12
CA PHE A 10 -26.77 21.44 -5.96
C PHE A 10 -26.12 21.49 -7.33
N TYR A 11 -25.64 22.66 -7.74
CA TYR A 11 -24.90 22.80 -9.00
C TYR A 11 -23.42 22.60 -8.75
N PHE A 12 -22.88 21.53 -9.30
CA PHE A 12 -21.48 21.12 -9.22
C PHE A 12 -20.89 21.03 -10.63
N ASP A 13 -20.38 22.17 -11.13
CA ASP A 13 -19.96 22.30 -12.54
C ASP A 13 -19.08 21.14 -13.01
N ARG A 14 -18.04 20.80 -12.24
CA ARG A 14 -17.09 19.74 -12.57
C ARG A 14 -16.90 18.76 -11.41
N ILE A 15 -17.29 17.52 -11.61
CA ILE A 15 -17.06 16.41 -10.68
C ILE A 15 -15.74 15.73 -11.06
N ASN A 16 -14.67 15.87 -10.27
CA ASN A 16 -13.38 15.24 -10.49
C ASN A 16 -13.35 13.80 -9.94
N LYS A 17 -12.17 13.12 -9.99
CA LYS A 17 -12.06 11.74 -9.50
C LYS A 17 -12.24 11.63 -7.99
N ILE A 18 -11.40 12.29 -7.22
CA ILE A 18 -11.46 12.35 -5.75
C ILE A 18 -10.88 13.71 -5.31
N GLY A 19 -11.60 14.36 -4.37
CA GLY A 19 -11.18 15.61 -3.77
C GLY A 19 -12.06 15.96 -2.57
N GLY A 20 -11.74 17.04 -1.87
CA GLY A 20 -12.51 17.50 -0.71
C GLY A 20 -13.95 17.86 -1.07
N VAL A 21 -14.15 18.52 -2.21
CA VAL A 21 -15.48 18.93 -2.68
C VAL A 21 -16.30 17.72 -3.15
N GLU A 22 -15.70 16.74 -3.84
CA GLU A 22 -16.36 15.49 -4.21
C GLU A 22 -16.77 14.69 -2.97
N THR A 23 -15.95 14.69 -1.94
CA THR A 23 -16.27 14.08 -0.63
C THR A 23 -17.42 14.81 0.03
N PHE A 24 -17.43 16.15 0.06
CA PHE A 24 -18.53 16.94 0.58
C PHE A 24 -19.86 16.58 -0.07
N PHE A 25 -19.93 16.57 -1.42
CA PHE A 25 -21.16 16.19 -2.13
C PHE A 25 -21.61 14.75 -1.83
N TYR A 26 -20.66 13.84 -1.68
CA TYR A 26 -20.96 12.47 -1.32
C TYR A 26 -21.53 12.36 0.11
N GLU A 27 -20.95 13.08 1.08
CA GLU A 27 -21.42 13.07 2.46
C GLU A 27 -22.79 13.77 2.60
N ILE A 28 -23.04 14.87 1.86
CA ILE A 28 -24.37 15.48 1.73
C ILE A 28 -25.38 14.48 1.18
N ALA A 29 -25.05 13.83 0.06
CA ALA A 29 -25.91 12.85 -0.58
C ALA A 29 -26.23 11.68 0.37
N LYS A 30 -25.24 11.19 1.13
CA LYS A 30 -25.39 10.09 2.05
C LYS A 30 -26.23 10.43 3.29
N LYS A 31 -25.96 11.61 3.88
CA LYS A 31 -26.63 12.04 5.10
C LYS A 31 -28.10 12.45 4.87
N TYR A 32 -28.37 12.98 3.68
CA TYR A 32 -29.68 13.55 3.34
C TYR A 32 -30.33 12.86 2.14
N CYS A 33 -30.06 11.56 1.92
CA CYS A 33 -30.61 10.78 0.79
C CYS A 33 -32.15 10.71 0.79
N ASP A 34 -32.78 10.83 1.95
CA ASP A 34 -34.24 10.83 2.08
C ASP A 34 -34.89 12.19 1.74
N ASN A 35 -34.04 13.23 1.56
CA ASN A 35 -34.51 14.54 1.11
C ASN A 35 -34.45 14.62 -0.42
N ASP A 36 -35.37 15.40 -1.02
CA ASP A 36 -35.35 15.61 -2.47
C ASP A 36 -34.13 16.50 -2.85
N ILE A 37 -32.99 15.84 -3.08
CA ILE A 37 -31.75 16.44 -3.54
C ILE A 37 -31.45 16.01 -4.96
N THR A 38 -31.14 16.98 -5.81
CA THR A 38 -30.64 16.73 -7.16
C THR A 38 -29.32 17.43 -7.37
N VAL A 39 -28.28 16.69 -7.75
CA VAL A 39 -27.01 17.25 -8.20
C VAL A 39 -27.04 17.44 -9.71
N LEU A 40 -26.77 18.71 -10.13
CA LEU A 40 -26.56 19.06 -11.52
C LEU A 40 -25.07 19.21 -11.79
N TYR A 41 -24.58 18.65 -12.91
CA TYR A 41 -23.16 18.75 -13.29
C TYR A 41 -23.03 19.01 -14.80
N SER A 42 -21.98 19.76 -15.20
CA SER A 42 -21.66 19.96 -16.64
C SER A 42 -20.69 18.90 -17.15
N TYR A 43 -19.63 18.64 -16.39
CA TYR A 43 -18.57 17.66 -16.71
C TYR A 43 -18.29 16.79 -15.49
N GLY A 44 -17.85 15.52 -15.70
CA GLY A 44 -17.51 14.73 -14.54
C GLY A 44 -16.94 13.33 -14.80
N ASP A 45 -16.24 12.84 -13.79
CA ASP A 45 -15.78 11.45 -13.71
C ASP A 45 -16.98 10.50 -13.56
N MET A 46 -17.04 9.53 -14.44
CA MET A 46 -18.19 8.60 -14.50
C MET A 46 -18.31 7.71 -13.26
N ASN A 47 -17.22 7.42 -12.57
CA ASN A 47 -17.26 6.60 -11.36
C ASN A 47 -17.86 7.39 -10.19
N GLN A 48 -17.49 8.67 -10.03
CA GLN A 48 -18.10 9.54 -9.02
C GLN A 48 -19.58 9.81 -9.32
N ILE A 49 -19.93 10.05 -10.58
CA ILE A 49 -21.33 10.22 -11.00
C ILE A 49 -22.14 8.96 -10.67
N ARG A 50 -21.63 7.76 -10.99
CA ARG A 50 -22.30 6.49 -10.64
C ARG A 50 -22.42 6.29 -9.13
N ARG A 51 -21.39 6.70 -8.37
CA ARG A 51 -21.39 6.65 -6.91
C ARG A 51 -22.49 7.52 -6.31
N LEU A 52 -22.64 8.76 -6.75
CA LEU A 52 -23.69 9.67 -6.32
C LEU A 52 -25.09 9.20 -6.75
N LYS A 53 -25.24 8.67 -7.98
CA LYS A 53 -26.52 8.13 -8.49
C LYS A 53 -27.09 6.97 -7.68
N LYS A 54 -26.27 6.30 -6.87
CA LYS A 54 -26.74 5.25 -5.94
C LYS A 54 -27.49 5.82 -4.72
N LEU A 55 -27.30 7.11 -4.45
CA LEU A 55 -27.82 7.77 -3.25
C LEU A 55 -28.92 8.79 -3.59
N ILE A 56 -28.70 9.61 -4.61
CA ILE A 56 -29.57 10.73 -4.96
C ILE A 56 -29.72 10.88 -6.48
N ARG A 57 -30.60 11.78 -6.90
CA ARG A 57 -30.77 12.15 -8.31
C ARG A 57 -29.57 12.95 -8.81
N VAL A 58 -28.97 12.54 -9.94
CA VAL A 58 -27.83 13.24 -10.56
C VAL A 58 -28.12 13.40 -12.05
N LYS A 59 -28.17 14.65 -12.52
CA LYS A 59 -28.49 15.01 -13.91
C LYS A 59 -27.39 15.86 -14.53
N LYS A 60 -27.17 15.65 -15.83
CA LYS A 60 -26.27 16.52 -16.60
C LYS A 60 -26.97 17.82 -16.89
N TYR A 61 -26.30 18.92 -16.59
CA TYR A 61 -26.76 20.28 -16.94
C TYR A 61 -26.18 20.69 -18.29
N THR A 62 -27.04 21.13 -19.21
CA THR A 62 -26.70 21.56 -20.57
C THR A 62 -27.20 22.97 -20.91
N GLY A 63 -27.57 23.74 -19.88
CA GLY A 63 -28.09 25.10 -20.06
C GLY A 63 -29.61 25.22 -20.00
N GLN A 64 -30.32 24.13 -19.69
CA GLN A 64 -31.80 24.14 -19.58
C GLN A 64 -32.26 25.01 -18.38
N ILE A 65 -33.50 25.53 -18.49
CA ILE A 65 -34.14 26.24 -17.39
C ILE A 65 -34.59 25.22 -16.35
N ILE A 66 -34.17 25.44 -15.09
CA ILE A 66 -34.51 24.60 -13.93
C ILE A 66 -35.32 25.47 -12.95
N LYS A 67 -36.40 24.95 -12.40
CA LYS A 67 -37.14 25.57 -11.28
C LYS A 67 -36.95 24.77 -10.01
N CYS A 68 -36.64 25.45 -8.89
CA CYS A 68 -36.45 24.80 -7.62
C CYS A 68 -36.77 25.69 -6.43
N LYS A 69 -36.90 25.10 -5.23
CA LYS A 69 -37.03 25.86 -4.00
C LYS A 69 -35.69 26.44 -3.57
N ASN A 70 -34.65 25.59 -3.49
CA ASN A 70 -33.31 26.01 -3.07
C ASN A 70 -32.28 25.64 -4.12
N ALA A 71 -31.38 26.56 -4.46
CA ALA A 71 -30.26 26.35 -5.35
C ALA A 71 -28.94 26.62 -4.63
N PHE A 72 -28.09 25.60 -4.53
CA PHE A 72 -26.76 25.67 -3.95
C PHE A 72 -25.72 25.64 -5.06
N PHE A 73 -24.91 26.67 -5.15
CA PHE A 73 -23.82 26.79 -6.12
C PHE A 73 -22.49 26.47 -5.45
N ASN A 74 -21.54 26.02 -6.26
CA ASN A 74 -20.20 25.71 -5.85
C ASN A 74 -19.22 26.22 -6.92
N TYR A 75 -18.46 27.23 -6.63
CA TYR A 75 -17.45 27.92 -7.46
C TYR A 75 -17.95 28.59 -8.76
N ASN A 76 -19.00 28.07 -9.41
CA ASN A 76 -19.45 28.58 -10.70
C ASN A 76 -20.89 29.06 -10.67
N LEU A 77 -21.08 30.37 -10.77
CA LEU A 77 -22.38 31.03 -10.74
C LEU A 77 -22.98 31.27 -12.15
N LYS A 78 -22.31 30.91 -13.24
CA LYS A 78 -22.80 31.17 -14.61
C LYS A 78 -24.24 30.71 -14.87
N PRO A 79 -24.71 29.53 -14.32
CA PRO A 79 -26.08 29.08 -14.56
C PRO A 79 -27.16 29.78 -13.70
N ILE A 80 -26.81 30.74 -12.85
CA ILE A 80 -27.72 31.32 -11.87
C ILE A 80 -29.00 31.94 -12.51
N ASP A 81 -28.91 32.38 -13.75
CA ASP A 81 -30.07 32.94 -14.44
C ASP A 81 -31.02 31.89 -15.00
N ASN A 82 -30.48 30.70 -15.33
CA ASN A 82 -31.26 29.58 -15.84
C ASN A 82 -31.75 28.65 -14.71
N ILE A 83 -31.12 28.68 -13.55
CA ILE A 83 -31.59 27.97 -12.34
C ILE A 83 -32.41 28.95 -11.53
N ARG A 84 -33.74 28.86 -11.67
CA ARG A 84 -34.72 29.77 -11.02
C ARG A 84 -35.13 29.20 -9.69
N ALA A 85 -34.60 29.73 -8.59
CA ALA A 85 -34.88 29.29 -7.24
C ALA A 85 -35.64 30.33 -6.42
N GLU A 86 -36.30 29.90 -5.34
CA GLU A 86 -36.86 30.80 -4.32
C GLU A 86 -35.75 31.33 -3.42
N LYS A 87 -34.68 30.48 -3.17
CA LYS A 87 -33.48 30.90 -2.41
C LYS A 87 -32.21 30.37 -3.08
N TYR A 88 -31.19 31.22 -3.07
CA TYR A 88 -29.89 30.96 -3.67
C TYR A 88 -28.78 30.98 -2.63
N TYR A 89 -27.97 29.98 -2.65
CA TYR A 89 -26.83 29.78 -1.76
C TYR A 89 -25.54 29.58 -2.55
N GLU A 90 -24.44 30.10 -2.06
CA GLU A 90 -23.12 29.73 -2.54
C GLU A 90 -22.30 29.14 -1.41
N ILE A 91 -21.68 27.99 -1.67
CA ILE A 91 -20.84 27.25 -0.73
C ILE A 91 -19.38 27.62 -0.97
N ILE A 92 -18.74 28.18 0.03
CA ILE A 92 -17.35 28.63 0.00
C ILE A 92 -16.46 27.55 0.61
N HIS A 93 -15.69 26.86 -0.23
CA HIS A 93 -14.84 25.73 0.17
C HIS A 93 -13.37 26.11 0.39
N ALA A 94 -12.95 27.33 0.14
CA ALA A 94 -11.57 27.73 0.22
C ALA A 94 -11.40 29.09 0.91
N ASN A 95 -10.29 29.26 1.62
CA ASN A 95 -9.86 30.56 2.09
C ASN A 95 -9.27 31.35 0.92
N TYR A 96 -10.04 32.26 0.36
CA TYR A 96 -9.68 33.03 -0.83
C TYR A 96 -8.50 33.99 -0.61
N GLU A 97 -8.25 34.43 0.64
CA GLU A 97 -7.04 35.20 0.97
C GLU A 97 -5.79 34.38 0.79
N GLN A 98 -5.77 33.15 1.34
CA GLN A 98 -4.60 32.26 1.30
C GLN A 98 -4.27 31.81 -0.12
N ILE A 99 -5.28 31.57 -0.95
CA ILE A 99 -5.08 31.17 -2.35
C ILE A 99 -4.94 32.34 -3.33
N HIS A 100 -4.96 33.58 -2.81
CA HIS A 100 -4.83 34.81 -3.60
C HIS A 100 -5.83 34.93 -4.76
N MET A 101 -7.06 34.49 -4.54
CA MET A 101 -8.15 34.54 -5.51
C MET A 101 -9.28 35.44 -5.01
N LYS A 102 -10.09 35.94 -5.93
CA LYS A 102 -11.31 36.66 -5.58
C LYS A 102 -12.49 35.69 -5.55
N PRO A 103 -13.33 35.74 -4.52
CA PRO A 103 -14.57 34.98 -4.50
C PRO A 103 -15.55 35.47 -5.57
N ASN A 104 -16.37 34.58 -6.10
CA ASN A 104 -17.48 34.97 -6.94
C ASN A 104 -18.58 35.57 -6.09
N ILE A 105 -19.11 36.73 -6.52
CA ILE A 105 -20.22 37.42 -5.86
C ILE A 105 -21.31 37.65 -6.87
N HIS A 106 -22.55 37.41 -6.49
CA HIS A 106 -23.69 37.67 -7.35
C HIS A 106 -24.89 38.22 -6.53
N SER A 107 -25.59 39.18 -7.06
CA SER A 107 -26.71 39.87 -6.37
C SER A 107 -27.92 39.00 -6.08
N LYS A 108 -28.04 37.83 -6.77
CA LYS A 108 -29.10 36.86 -6.51
C LYS A 108 -28.77 35.89 -5.34
N ILE A 109 -27.52 35.84 -4.87
CA ILE A 109 -27.18 34.97 -3.75
C ILE A 109 -27.78 35.58 -2.46
N ASP A 110 -28.66 34.85 -1.82
CA ASP A 110 -29.29 35.23 -0.56
C ASP A 110 -28.32 34.99 0.62
N GLU A 111 -27.51 33.92 0.55
CA GLU A 111 -26.63 33.56 1.65
C GLU A 111 -25.35 32.84 1.15
N TYR A 112 -24.21 33.23 1.68
CA TYR A 112 -22.90 32.60 1.48
C TYR A 112 -22.63 31.68 2.67
N ILE A 113 -22.27 30.43 2.40
CA ILE A 113 -22.04 29.39 3.40
C ILE A 113 -20.57 28.99 3.38
N GLY A 114 -19.83 29.27 4.45
CA GLY A 114 -18.43 28.85 4.60
C GLY A 114 -18.30 27.55 5.35
N VAL A 115 -17.40 26.69 4.87
CA VAL A 115 -17.20 25.35 5.45
C VAL A 115 -16.35 25.34 6.73
N SER A 116 -15.79 26.47 7.11
CA SER A 116 -15.08 26.68 8.38
C SER A 116 -15.12 28.14 8.80
N GLN A 117 -14.84 28.44 10.07
CA GLN A 117 -14.79 29.80 10.56
C GLN A 117 -13.72 30.64 9.84
N ASP A 118 -12.53 30.06 9.61
CA ASP A 118 -11.46 30.73 8.86
C ASP A 118 -11.88 31.14 7.44
N VAL A 119 -12.63 30.26 6.75
CA VAL A 119 -13.19 30.54 5.42
C VAL A 119 -14.23 31.66 5.49
N CYS A 120 -15.13 31.64 6.49
CA CYS A 120 -16.13 32.69 6.68
C CYS A 120 -15.48 34.06 6.96
N ASP A 121 -14.51 34.08 7.85
CA ASP A 121 -13.80 35.31 8.23
C ASP A 121 -13.03 35.90 7.05
N ALA A 122 -12.31 35.09 6.29
CA ALA A 122 -11.58 35.48 5.09
C ALA A 122 -12.54 36.02 4.02
N PHE A 123 -13.64 35.30 3.76
CA PHE A 123 -14.67 35.75 2.81
C PHE A 123 -15.25 37.12 3.21
N THR A 124 -15.60 37.30 4.48
CA THR A 124 -16.16 38.55 5.00
C THR A 124 -15.14 39.69 4.90
N ARG A 125 -13.87 39.46 5.21
CA ARG A 125 -12.81 40.47 5.06
C ARG A 125 -12.63 40.94 3.62
N ILE A 126 -12.67 40.01 2.65
CA ILE A 126 -12.46 40.33 1.22
C ILE A 126 -13.67 41.04 0.61
N THR A 127 -14.88 40.59 0.97
CA THR A 127 -16.12 40.97 0.26
C THR A 127 -16.98 41.99 1.00
N ASN A 128 -16.78 42.14 2.30
CA ASN A 128 -17.63 42.86 3.24
C ASN A 128 -19.08 42.30 3.29
N LEU A 129 -19.27 41.05 2.90
CA LEU A 129 -20.56 40.34 2.96
C LEU A 129 -20.56 39.31 4.10
N PRO A 130 -21.74 39.05 4.74
CA PRO A 130 -21.84 38.03 5.76
C PRO A 130 -21.65 36.62 5.17
N CYS A 131 -21.06 35.74 5.95
CA CYS A 131 -20.89 34.32 5.62
C CYS A 131 -21.33 33.47 6.79
N THR A 132 -22.25 32.56 6.54
CA THR A 132 -22.76 31.61 7.57
C THR A 132 -21.85 30.42 7.68
N LEU A 133 -21.43 30.09 8.89
CA LEU A 133 -20.65 28.89 9.17
C LEU A 133 -21.52 27.63 9.07
N CYS A 134 -21.13 26.71 8.20
CA CYS A 134 -21.71 25.38 8.15
C CYS A 134 -20.61 24.35 7.85
N TYR A 135 -20.17 23.63 8.88
CA TYR A 135 -19.15 22.57 8.72
C TYR A 135 -19.63 21.47 7.79
N ASN A 136 -18.69 20.94 7.01
CA ASN A 136 -18.96 19.80 6.13
C ASN A 136 -19.48 18.61 6.94
N PRO A 137 -20.56 17.95 6.47
CA PRO A 137 -21.01 16.71 7.12
C PRO A 137 -19.99 15.61 6.90
N ILE A 138 -19.88 14.75 7.89
CA ILE A 138 -19.10 13.51 7.80
C ILE A 138 -19.87 12.37 8.44
N THR A 139 -19.90 11.24 7.75
CA THR A 139 -20.54 10.02 8.23
C THR A 139 -19.51 8.90 8.23
N ILE A 140 -19.15 8.42 9.41
CA ILE A 140 -18.19 7.32 9.55
C ILE A 140 -18.96 6.00 9.60
N GLU A 141 -18.75 5.17 8.58
CA GLU A 141 -19.15 3.76 8.61
C GLU A 141 -18.04 2.93 9.24
N LYS A 142 -18.42 1.79 9.82
CA LYS A 142 -17.42 0.83 10.28
C LYS A 142 -16.53 0.42 9.11
N PRO A 143 -15.21 0.65 9.19
CA PRO A 143 -14.32 0.33 8.09
C PRO A 143 -14.33 -1.18 7.84
N LYS A 144 -14.30 -1.56 6.57
CA LYS A 144 -14.09 -2.95 6.17
C LYS A 144 -12.63 -3.33 6.41
N LYS A 145 -12.38 -4.57 6.86
CA LYS A 145 -11.04 -5.14 6.91
C LYS A 145 -10.44 -5.09 5.49
N VAL A 146 -9.18 -4.74 5.37
CA VAL A 146 -8.41 -4.91 4.13
C VAL A 146 -7.58 -6.18 4.27
N LEU A 147 -7.66 -7.11 3.31
CA LEU A 147 -6.79 -8.28 3.30
C LEU A 147 -5.39 -7.89 2.84
N TYR A 148 -4.39 -8.28 3.59
CA TYR A 148 -3.00 -8.17 3.24
C TYR A 148 -2.48 -9.53 2.77
N LEU A 149 -2.23 -9.65 1.45
CA LEU A 149 -1.72 -10.85 0.81
C LEU A 149 -0.24 -10.68 0.49
N ILE A 150 0.52 -11.77 0.60
CA ILE A 150 1.94 -11.78 0.27
C ILE A 150 2.29 -12.96 -0.62
N SER A 151 3.22 -12.74 -1.55
CA SER A 151 3.88 -13.79 -2.32
C SER A 151 5.37 -13.49 -2.45
N ALA A 152 6.21 -14.52 -2.37
CA ALA A 152 7.62 -14.42 -2.74
C ALA A 152 7.87 -15.45 -3.86
N THR A 153 7.84 -15.00 -5.11
CA THR A 153 7.84 -15.89 -6.27
C THR A 153 8.35 -15.21 -7.53
N ARG A 154 8.92 -15.97 -8.44
CA ARG A 154 9.17 -15.54 -9.81
C ARG A 154 7.84 -15.46 -10.57
N LEU A 155 7.67 -14.47 -11.45
CA LEU A 155 6.44 -14.31 -12.22
C LEU A 155 6.49 -15.06 -13.57
N THR A 156 6.86 -16.32 -13.51
CA THR A 156 6.92 -17.22 -14.65
C THR A 156 5.60 -17.99 -14.80
N LYS A 157 5.40 -18.68 -15.92
CA LYS A 157 4.17 -19.44 -16.18
C LYS A 157 3.97 -20.54 -15.14
N GLU A 158 5.02 -21.32 -14.85
CA GLU A 158 4.98 -22.42 -13.88
C GLU A 158 4.79 -21.94 -12.44
N LYS A 159 5.10 -20.67 -12.14
CA LYS A 159 4.83 -20.05 -10.83
C LYS A 159 3.46 -19.37 -10.76
N GLY A 160 2.62 -19.61 -11.76
CA GLY A 160 1.21 -19.25 -11.73
C GLY A 160 0.88 -17.80 -12.03
N LYS A 161 1.67 -17.11 -12.86
CA LYS A 161 1.43 -15.71 -13.27
C LYS A 161 -0.02 -15.46 -13.69
N GLU A 162 -0.60 -16.34 -14.51
CA GLU A 162 -1.98 -16.19 -14.97
C GLU A 162 -3.00 -16.43 -13.84
N ARG A 163 -2.70 -17.33 -12.91
CA ARG A 163 -3.55 -17.63 -11.75
C ARG A 163 -3.57 -16.47 -10.77
N ILE A 164 -2.47 -15.75 -10.62
CA ILE A 164 -2.41 -14.50 -9.83
C ILE A 164 -3.46 -13.50 -10.35
N LEU A 165 -3.53 -13.28 -11.66
CA LEU A 165 -4.52 -12.37 -12.25
C LEU A 165 -5.96 -12.87 -12.09
N LYS A 166 -6.20 -14.19 -12.25
CA LYS A 166 -7.53 -14.79 -12.03
C LYS A 166 -7.99 -14.65 -10.58
N PHE A 167 -7.07 -14.87 -9.63
CA PHE A 167 -7.34 -14.72 -8.20
C PHE A 167 -7.63 -13.25 -7.84
N ALA A 168 -6.80 -12.32 -8.30
CA ALA A 168 -7.01 -10.89 -8.10
C ALA A 168 -8.38 -10.44 -8.64
N LYS A 169 -8.74 -10.91 -9.86
CA LYS A 169 -10.04 -10.63 -10.46
C LYS A 169 -11.20 -11.17 -9.62
N ALA A 170 -11.09 -12.38 -9.08
CA ALA A 170 -12.14 -12.95 -8.24
C ALA A 170 -12.38 -12.14 -6.94
N LEU A 171 -11.31 -11.63 -6.33
CA LEU A 171 -11.43 -10.73 -5.19
C LEU A 171 -12.07 -9.38 -5.57
N ASP A 172 -11.73 -8.83 -6.74
CA ASP A 172 -12.32 -7.60 -7.25
C ASP A 172 -13.81 -7.76 -7.57
N ASP A 173 -14.18 -8.84 -8.26
CA ASP A 173 -15.57 -9.15 -8.60
C ASP A 173 -16.44 -9.34 -7.35
N ALA A 174 -15.85 -9.89 -6.28
CA ALA A 174 -16.52 -10.01 -4.98
C ALA A 174 -16.54 -8.71 -4.15
N GLY A 175 -15.90 -7.64 -4.64
CA GLY A 175 -15.82 -6.35 -3.94
C GLY A 175 -15.01 -6.39 -2.64
N ILE A 176 -14.07 -7.33 -2.54
CA ILE A 176 -13.20 -7.49 -1.36
C ILE A 176 -12.06 -6.47 -1.43
N PRO A 177 -11.85 -5.66 -0.40
CA PRO A 177 -10.68 -4.79 -0.32
C PRO A 177 -9.44 -5.61 0.05
N TYR A 178 -8.38 -5.51 -0.75
CA TYR A 178 -7.10 -6.17 -0.49
C TYR A 178 -5.93 -5.34 -1.00
N ILE A 179 -4.74 -5.63 -0.45
CA ILE A 179 -3.43 -5.24 -0.98
C ILE A 179 -2.61 -6.52 -1.07
N TRP A 180 -2.03 -6.78 -2.24
CA TRP A 180 -1.20 -7.95 -2.48
C TRP A 180 0.22 -7.53 -2.80
N THR A 181 1.15 -7.80 -1.89
CA THR A 181 2.58 -7.54 -2.12
C THR A 181 3.24 -8.80 -2.69
N ILE A 182 3.87 -8.65 -3.85
CA ILE A 182 4.63 -9.72 -4.52
C ILE A 182 6.11 -9.36 -4.54
N PHE A 183 6.92 -10.16 -3.87
CA PHE A 183 8.38 -10.05 -3.89
C PHE A 183 8.92 -10.85 -5.08
N THR A 184 9.55 -10.16 -6.02
CA THR A 184 10.01 -10.74 -7.30
C THR A 184 11.07 -9.86 -7.97
N ASN A 185 11.94 -10.47 -8.77
CA ASN A 185 12.90 -9.74 -9.60
C ASN A 185 12.24 -9.13 -10.86
N ASP A 186 11.02 -9.53 -11.22
CA ASP A 186 10.29 -9.02 -12.39
C ASP A 186 9.08 -8.20 -11.96
N THR A 187 9.32 -6.95 -11.62
CA THR A 187 8.29 -6.01 -11.14
C THR A 187 7.38 -5.45 -12.24
N LYS A 188 7.64 -5.77 -13.52
CA LYS A 188 6.86 -5.29 -14.66
C LYS A 188 5.97 -6.36 -15.30
N ALA A 189 6.02 -7.59 -14.83
CA ALA A 189 5.34 -8.72 -15.45
C ALA A 189 3.81 -8.64 -15.40
N ILE A 190 3.24 -7.96 -14.42
CA ILE A 190 1.81 -7.80 -14.20
C ILE A 190 1.52 -6.33 -13.85
N GLN A 191 0.40 -5.81 -14.37
CA GLN A 191 -0.11 -4.50 -13.95
C GLN A 191 -1.50 -4.67 -13.34
N HIS A 192 -1.62 -4.34 -12.06
CA HIS A 192 -2.89 -4.40 -11.34
C HIS A 192 -2.90 -3.35 -10.21
N PRO A 193 -4.00 -2.57 -10.03
CA PRO A 193 -4.00 -1.44 -9.09
C PRO A 193 -3.86 -1.81 -7.61
N ARG A 194 -4.09 -3.07 -7.25
CA ARG A 194 -4.01 -3.58 -5.87
C ARG A 194 -2.85 -4.54 -5.64
N ILE A 195 -1.98 -4.74 -6.66
CA ILE A 195 -0.77 -5.56 -6.55
C ILE A 195 0.44 -4.63 -6.50
N ILE A 196 1.22 -4.76 -5.46
CA ILE A 196 2.46 -4.00 -5.23
C ILE A 196 3.63 -4.95 -5.44
N PHE A 197 4.57 -4.57 -6.29
CA PHE A 197 5.79 -5.35 -6.53
C PHE A 197 6.94 -4.77 -5.72
N MET A 198 7.67 -5.65 -5.06
CA MET A 198 8.89 -5.33 -4.32
C MET A 198 10.02 -6.27 -4.75
N GLU A 199 11.24 -5.75 -4.73
CA GLU A 199 12.45 -6.56 -4.89
C GLU A 199 12.54 -7.59 -3.75
N PRO A 200 13.15 -8.77 -4.00
CA PRO A 200 13.36 -9.79 -2.98
C PRO A 200 14.05 -9.23 -1.74
N GLN A 201 13.60 -9.64 -0.56
CA GLN A 201 14.10 -9.17 0.72
C GLN A 201 14.63 -10.34 1.56
N LEU A 202 15.78 -10.16 2.22
CA LEU A 202 16.35 -11.16 3.12
C LEU A 202 15.48 -11.39 4.37
N ASN A 203 14.76 -10.36 4.81
CA ASN A 203 13.86 -10.39 5.95
C ASN A 203 12.39 -10.63 5.55
N ILE A 204 12.14 -11.44 4.52
CA ILE A 204 10.78 -11.74 4.03
C ILE A 204 9.82 -12.21 5.12
N ARG A 205 10.33 -12.90 6.15
CA ARG A 205 9.56 -13.39 7.31
C ARG A 205 8.85 -12.27 8.08
N ASP A 206 9.46 -11.08 8.16
CA ASP A 206 8.85 -9.92 8.83
C ASP A 206 7.60 -9.43 8.09
N TYR A 207 7.60 -9.56 6.77
CA TYR A 207 6.45 -9.22 5.92
C TYR A 207 5.38 -10.31 5.97
N ILE A 208 5.77 -11.58 5.93
CA ILE A 208 4.85 -12.72 6.07
C ILE A 208 4.08 -12.61 7.38
N ALA A 209 4.75 -12.36 8.50
CA ALA A 209 4.14 -12.25 9.82
C ALA A 209 3.09 -11.12 9.96
N LYS A 210 3.04 -10.19 9.02
CA LYS A 210 2.09 -9.07 8.97
C LYS A 210 0.97 -9.27 7.96
N SER A 211 1.01 -10.34 7.16
CA SER A 211 0.00 -10.64 6.16
C SER A 211 -1.15 -11.49 6.72
N ASP A 212 -2.31 -11.43 6.06
CA ASP A 212 -3.44 -12.32 6.37
C ASP A 212 -3.26 -13.69 5.70
N TYR A 213 -2.58 -13.74 4.54
CA TYR A 213 -2.30 -14.97 3.80
C TYR A 213 -1.01 -14.87 3.01
N THR A 214 -0.27 -15.98 2.98
CA THR A 214 0.77 -16.20 1.96
C THR A 214 0.17 -16.93 0.77
N VAL A 215 0.36 -16.39 -0.44
CA VAL A 215 -0.24 -16.91 -1.67
C VAL A 215 0.82 -17.46 -2.60
N GLN A 216 0.72 -18.75 -2.96
CA GLN A 216 1.63 -19.44 -3.88
C GLN A 216 0.82 -20.31 -4.86
N LEU A 217 0.68 -19.85 -6.09
CA LEU A 217 -0.19 -20.47 -7.10
C LEU A 217 0.61 -21.21 -8.19
N SER A 218 1.71 -21.85 -7.83
CA SER A 218 2.61 -22.57 -8.73
C SER A 218 1.97 -23.84 -9.32
N ASP A 219 2.52 -24.34 -10.42
CA ASP A 219 2.15 -25.66 -10.96
C ASP A 219 2.66 -26.78 -10.06
N THR A 220 3.84 -26.59 -9.49
CA THR A 220 4.49 -27.54 -8.59
C THR A 220 5.51 -26.83 -7.71
N GLU A 221 5.78 -27.41 -6.56
CA GLU A 221 6.86 -27.02 -5.66
C GLU A 221 7.50 -28.29 -5.09
N ALA A 222 8.82 -28.26 -4.87
CA ALA A 222 9.53 -29.37 -4.23
C ALA A 222 9.39 -29.33 -2.70
N TYR A 223 9.47 -28.14 -2.09
CA TYR A 223 9.34 -27.95 -0.64
C TYR A 223 8.60 -26.64 -0.29
N CYS A 224 8.87 -25.57 -1.03
CA CYS A 224 8.30 -24.22 -0.86
C CYS A 224 8.58 -23.60 0.53
N TYR A 225 9.80 -23.10 0.73
CA TYR A 225 10.21 -22.44 1.98
C TYR A 225 9.23 -21.37 2.43
N THR A 226 8.78 -20.48 1.54
CA THR A 226 7.85 -19.39 1.87
C THR A 226 6.54 -19.91 2.47
N MET A 227 6.03 -21.04 2.01
CA MET A 227 4.83 -21.68 2.56
C MET A 227 5.11 -22.22 3.98
N ILE A 228 6.22 -22.93 4.17
CA ILE A 228 6.59 -23.46 5.48
C ILE A 228 6.83 -22.34 6.49
N GLU A 229 7.56 -21.30 6.10
CA GLU A 229 7.79 -20.10 6.92
C GLU A 229 6.48 -19.43 7.32
N SER A 230 5.53 -19.36 6.40
CA SER A 230 4.19 -18.83 6.67
C SER A 230 3.48 -19.60 7.77
N LEU A 231 3.42 -20.93 7.64
CA LEU A 231 2.76 -21.78 8.62
C LEU A 231 3.44 -21.74 9.99
N MET A 232 4.77 -21.71 10.03
CA MET A 232 5.54 -21.55 11.29
C MET A 232 5.31 -20.19 11.94
N LEU A 233 5.01 -19.15 11.16
CA LEU A 233 4.63 -17.81 11.62
C LEU A 233 3.13 -17.70 11.92
N LYS A 234 2.39 -18.82 11.86
CA LYS A 234 0.94 -18.90 12.08
C LYS A 234 0.10 -18.11 11.08
N VAL A 235 0.65 -17.89 9.90
CA VAL A 235 -0.03 -17.22 8.79
C VAL A 235 -0.59 -18.27 7.83
N PRO A 236 -1.90 -18.29 7.56
CA PRO A 236 -2.51 -19.26 6.64
C PRO A 236 -2.06 -19.05 5.20
N ILE A 237 -2.21 -20.10 4.41
CA ILE A 237 -1.76 -20.15 3.03
C ILE A 237 -2.92 -20.21 2.03
N ILE A 238 -2.68 -19.72 0.81
CA ILE A 238 -3.53 -19.94 -0.36
C ILE A 238 -2.62 -20.53 -1.44
N VAL A 239 -2.83 -21.81 -1.75
CA VAL A 239 -1.94 -22.58 -2.63
C VAL A 239 -2.71 -23.36 -3.67
N THR A 240 -2.02 -23.86 -4.68
CA THR A 240 -2.52 -24.87 -5.61
C THR A 240 -2.17 -26.28 -5.11
N PRO A 241 -2.85 -27.36 -5.57
CA PRO A 241 -2.74 -28.70 -4.99
C PRO A 241 -1.45 -29.44 -5.42
N TRP A 242 -0.30 -29.04 -4.90
CA TRP A 242 0.98 -29.70 -5.16
C TRP A 242 1.09 -31.07 -4.47
N PRO A 243 1.77 -32.06 -5.07
CA PRO A 243 2.01 -33.35 -4.42
C PRO A 243 2.67 -33.23 -3.05
N VAL A 244 3.61 -32.32 -2.86
CA VAL A 244 4.35 -32.10 -1.62
C VAL A 244 3.47 -31.70 -0.43
N LEU A 245 2.31 -31.10 -0.65
CA LEU A 245 1.39 -30.74 0.43
C LEU A 245 0.96 -32.00 1.22
N LYS A 246 0.65 -33.07 0.50
CA LYS A 246 0.27 -34.34 1.12
C LYS A 246 1.43 -34.96 1.92
N GLU A 247 2.64 -34.89 1.39
CA GLU A 247 3.85 -35.34 2.06
C GLU A 247 4.12 -34.61 3.37
N LEU A 248 3.89 -33.28 3.35
CA LEU A 248 4.07 -32.40 4.49
C LEU A 248 2.85 -32.33 5.44
N ASN A 249 1.81 -33.14 5.21
CA ASN A 249 0.54 -33.14 5.94
C ASN A 249 -0.16 -31.77 5.96
N ILE A 250 -0.08 -31.04 4.85
CA ILE A 250 -0.71 -29.73 4.67
C ILE A 250 -2.03 -29.89 3.91
N ASP A 251 -3.11 -29.44 4.51
CA ASP A 251 -4.48 -29.49 3.98
C ASP A 251 -5.27 -28.20 4.32
N GLU A 252 -6.58 -28.23 4.17
CA GLU A 252 -7.48 -27.08 4.37
C GLU A 252 -7.52 -26.57 5.83
N ARG A 253 -6.91 -27.24 6.79
CA ARG A 253 -6.72 -26.75 8.16
C ARG A 253 -5.75 -25.55 8.20
N TYR A 254 -4.88 -25.46 7.20
CA TYR A 254 -3.81 -24.47 7.13
C TYR A 254 -4.09 -23.32 6.16
N GLY A 255 -5.20 -23.38 5.41
CA GLY A 255 -5.53 -22.36 4.44
C GLY A 255 -6.48 -22.83 3.35
N PHE A 256 -6.31 -22.29 2.15
CA PHE A 256 -7.12 -22.65 0.99
C PHE A 256 -6.26 -23.34 -0.07
N ILE A 257 -6.72 -24.48 -0.55
CA ILE A 257 -6.11 -25.21 -1.68
C ILE A 257 -7.01 -24.97 -2.89
N LEU A 258 -6.58 -24.10 -3.80
CA LEU A 258 -7.36 -23.71 -4.97
C LEU A 258 -7.05 -24.61 -6.17
N PRO A 259 -8.03 -24.97 -7.00
CA PRO A 259 -7.80 -25.77 -8.19
C PRO A 259 -6.90 -25.05 -9.19
N PHE A 260 -6.12 -25.80 -9.98
CA PHE A 260 -5.18 -25.22 -10.97
C PHE A 260 -5.86 -24.34 -12.02
N ASP A 261 -7.09 -24.63 -12.40
CA ASP A 261 -7.86 -23.84 -13.35
C ASP A 261 -8.43 -22.55 -12.76
N MET A 262 -8.32 -22.39 -11.41
CA MET A 262 -8.86 -21.29 -10.64
C MET A 262 -10.40 -21.17 -10.75
N SER A 263 -11.08 -22.28 -10.95
CA SER A 263 -12.55 -22.33 -10.89
C SER A 263 -13.06 -22.20 -9.45
N ASN A 264 -14.19 -21.56 -9.27
CA ASN A 264 -14.92 -21.48 -7.99
C ASN A 264 -14.08 -20.95 -6.80
N ILE A 265 -13.34 -19.87 -6.99
CA ILE A 265 -12.56 -19.23 -5.93
C ILE A 265 -13.52 -18.73 -4.82
N PRO A 266 -13.38 -19.21 -3.56
CA PRO A 266 -14.27 -18.87 -2.45
C PRO A 266 -13.90 -17.50 -1.84
N ALA A 267 -13.96 -16.43 -2.64
CA ALA A 267 -13.44 -15.11 -2.29
C ALA A 267 -14.02 -14.56 -0.97
N LYS A 268 -15.33 -14.74 -0.72
CA LYS A 268 -15.98 -14.29 0.52
C LYS A 268 -15.49 -15.10 1.74
N GLU A 269 -15.35 -16.42 1.58
CA GLU A 269 -14.85 -17.27 2.65
C GLU A 269 -13.39 -16.93 2.98
N ILE A 270 -12.54 -16.67 1.97
CA ILE A 270 -11.16 -16.18 2.16
C ILE A 270 -11.14 -14.88 2.97
N TYR A 271 -12.10 -14.00 2.74
CA TYR A 271 -12.19 -12.73 3.47
C TYR A 271 -12.63 -12.88 4.92
N GLU A 272 -13.51 -13.83 5.21
CA GLU A 272 -14.19 -13.96 6.51
C GLU A 272 -13.52 -14.97 7.44
N LYS A 273 -12.92 -16.05 6.87
CA LYS A 273 -12.39 -17.17 7.64
C LYS A 273 -11.14 -16.78 8.43
N GLN A 274 -11.09 -17.24 9.65
CA GLN A 274 -9.92 -17.19 10.51
C GLN A 274 -9.37 -18.61 10.70
N PHE A 275 -8.06 -18.71 10.76
CA PHE A 275 -7.37 -19.98 10.96
C PHE A 275 -6.62 -19.96 12.30
N ASN A 276 -6.66 -21.08 13.00
CA ASN A 276 -5.76 -21.33 14.12
C ASN A 276 -4.65 -22.26 13.63
N ILE A 277 -3.51 -21.70 13.29
CA ILE A 277 -2.39 -22.45 12.70
C ILE A 277 -1.51 -23.01 13.81
N GLU A 278 -1.44 -24.34 13.87
CA GLU A 278 -0.51 -25.11 14.69
C GLU A 278 0.23 -26.06 13.75
N TYR A 279 1.39 -25.62 13.24
CA TYR A 279 2.19 -26.39 12.30
C TYR A 279 3.58 -26.60 12.85
N GLU A 280 4.02 -27.86 12.80
CA GLU A 280 5.39 -28.25 13.09
C GLU A 280 6.07 -28.67 11.79
N SER A 281 7.20 -28.05 11.48
CA SER A 281 7.98 -28.44 10.29
C SER A 281 8.49 -29.88 10.43
N PRO A 282 8.67 -30.60 9.30
CA PRO A 282 9.27 -31.92 9.32
C PRO A 282 10.62 -31.93 10.04
N LYS A 283 10.87 -32.99 10.76
CA LYS A 283 12.11 -33.12 11.54
C LYS A 283 13.33 -33.09 10.64
N ASP A 284 14.23 -32.19 10.92
CA ASP A 284 15.52 -32.11 10.26
C ASP A 284 16.40 -33.34 10.62
N ILE A 285 16.92 -33.98 9.58
CA ILE A 285 17.83 -35.12 9.73
C ILE A 285 19.20 -34.90 9.04
N TRP A 286 19.49 -33.65 8.65
CA TRP A 286 20.75 -33.29 7.98
C TRP A 286 21.99 -33.67 8.81
N ASN A 287 21.86 -33.73 10.16
CA ASN A 287 22.90 -34.20 11.06
C ASN A 287 23.41 -35.62 10.76
N LYS A 288 22.64 -36.42 10.00
CA LYS A 288 23.10 -37.76 9.53
C LYS A 288 24.09 -37.66 8.36
N PHE A 289 24.07 -36.55 7.64
CA PHE A 289 24.85 -36.34 6.43
C PHE A 289 26.00 -35.36 6.63
N ILE A 290 25.85 -34.45 7.58
CA ILE A 290 26.87 -33.42 7.88
C ILE A 290 27.86 -34.00 8.86
N TYR A 291 29.13 -34.07 8.44
CA TYR A 291 30.21 -34.54 9.30
C TYR A 291 30.49 -33.48 10.41
N HIS A 292 30.33 -33.90 11.67
CA HIS A 292 30.48 -33.01 12.79
C HIS A 292 31.97 -32.78 13.12
N THR A 293 32.58 -31.81 12.49
CA THR A 293 33.89 -31.27 12.85
C THR A 293 33.73 -29.88 13.46
N LYS A 294 34.56 -29.55 14.41
CA LYS A 294 34.61 -28.19 14.95
C LYS A 294 35.14 -27.28 13.85
N SER A 295 34.27 -26.45 13.29
CA SER A 295 34.62 -25.50 12.21
C SER A 295 35.21 -24.23 12.81
N THR A 296 36.31 -23.73 12.24
CA THR A 296 36.85 -22.39 12.45
C THR A 296 36.24 -21.36 11.50
N TYR A 297 35.39 -21.81 10.55
CA TYR A 297 34.85 -20.99 9.49
C TYR A 297 34.07 -19.76 9.99
N LYS A 298 33.40 -19.87 11.13
CA LYS A 298 32.68 -18.72 11.72
C LYS A 298 33.66 -17.62 12.14
N GLU A 299 34.83 -18.02 12.67
CA GLU A 299 35.90 -17.10 13.04
C GLU A 299 36.52 -16.45 11.80
N GLU A 300 36.66 -17.22 10.70
CA GLU A 300 37.09 -16.73 9.38
C GLU A 300 36.10 -15.75 8.75
N CYS A 301 34.79 -16.03 8.87
CA CYS A 301 33.74 -15.14 8.38
C CYS A 301 33.68 -13.82 9.17
N GLU A 302 33.87 -13.86 10.51
CA GLU A 302 33.93 -12.65 11.33
C GLU A 302 35.12 -11.76 10.93
N ALA A 303 36.26 -12.36 10.58
CA ALA A 303 37.41 -11.61 10.10
C ALA A 303 37.19 -11.00 8.71
N LEU A 304 36.58 -11.74 7.78
CA LEU A 304 36.20 -11.24 6.45
C LEU A 304 35.22 -10.06 6.55
N TYR A 305 34.22 -10.18 7.42
CA TYR A 305 33.23 -9.11 7.65
C TYR A 305 33.89 -7.83 8.18
N LEU A 306 34.91 -7.98 9.04
CA LEU A 306 35.68 -6.87 9.55
C LEU A 306 36.45 -6.17 8.42
N VAL A 307 37.08 -6.94 7.51
CA VAL A 307 37.81 -6.38 6.37
C VAL A 307 36.89 -5.62 5.43
N GLU A 308 35.70 -6.14 5.12
CA GLU A 308 34.71 -5.44 4.30
C GLU A 308 34.18 -4.16 4.99
N ALA A 309 33.98 -4.20 6.30
CA ALA A 309 33.58 -3.03 7.08
C ALA A 309 34.66 -1.94 7.05
N LEU A 310 35.94 -2.33 7.15
CA LEU A 310 37.08 -1.43 7.06
C LEU A 310 37.22 -0.80 5.68
N ASP A 311 37.07 -1.59 4.57
CA ASP A 311 37.09 -1.09 3.21
C ASP A 311 35.94 -0.08 2.98
N THR A 312 34.75 -0.36 3.52
CA THR A 312 33.61 0.55 3.48
C THR A 312 33.88 1.84 4.24
N TYR A 313 34.51 1.74 5.43
CA TYR A 313 34.88 2.89 6.26
C TYR A 313 35.92 3.78 5.56
N GLN A 314 36.93 3.19 4.92
CA GLN A 314 37.93 3.89 4.13
C GLN A 314 37.31 4.67 2.98
N LYS A 315 36.46 4.04 2.17
CA LYS A 315 35.76 4.66 1.05
C LYS A 315 34.92 5.85 1.50
N LYS A 316 34.28 5.72 2.67
CA LYS A 316 33.39 6.77 3.22
C LYS A 316 34.15 7.97 3.77
N ASN A 317 35.37 7.76 4.32
CA ASN A 317 36.13 8.80 5.03
C ASN A 317 37.36 9.32 4.23
N PHE A 318 37.55 8.90 2.97
CA PHE A 318 38.69 9.31 2.12
C PHE A 318 40.06 9.06 2.76
N ILE A 319 40.15 8.01 3.58
CA ILE A 319 41.41 7.66 4.24
C ILE A 319 42.15 6.66 3.32
N ASP A 320 43.32 7.04 2.83
CA ASP A 320 44.19 6.19 2.00
C ASP A 320 44.90 5.15 2.90
N ILE A 321 44.23 4.04 3.13
CA ILE A 321 44.83 2.87 3.74
C ILE A 321 44.98 1.83 2.62
N GLU A 322 46.20 1.47 2.26
CA GLU A 322 46.45 0.38 1.33
C GLU A 322 46.04 -0.95 1.96
N LEU A 323 44.85 -1.39 1.66
CA LEU A 323 44.49 -2.79 1.83
C LEU A 323 45.03 -3.55 0.61
N GLY A 324 45.99 -4.42 0.85
CA GLY A 324 46.54 -5.27 -0.22
C GLY A 324 45.51 -6.32 -0.64
N PHE A 325 44.72 -6.00 -1.64
CA PHE A 325 43.76 -6.90 -2.24
C PHE A 325 44.35 -7.62 -3.43
N LYS A 326 44.39 -8.94 -3.41
CA LYS A 326 44.54 -9.75 -4.63
C LYS A 326 43.36 -10.71 -4.74
N PRO A 327 42.36 -10.42 -5.57
CA PRO A 327 41.29 -11.38 -5.82
C PRO A 327 41.78 -12.43 -6.81
N SER A 328 42.18 -13.58 -6.31
CA SER A 328 42.31 -14.79 -7.11
C SER A 328 41.90 -15.99 -6.25
N PRO A 329 41.33 -17.04 -6.87
CA PRO A 329 40.95 -18.24 -6.11
C PRO A 329 42.17 -18.77 -5.35
N GLY A 330 42.12 -18.79 -4.01
CA GLY A 330 43.21 -19.25 -3.14
C GLY A 330 44.13 -18.15 -2.58
N SER A 331 43.86 -16.86 -2.84
CA SER A 331 44.66 -15.78 -2.24
C SER A 331 44.06 -15.34 -0.91
N ARG A 332 44.94 -15.16 0.08
CA ARG A 332 44.62 -14.68 1.42
C ARG A 332 44.51 -13.15 1.43
N TRP A 333 43.62 -12.65 2.27
CA TRP A 333 43.52 -11.21 2.60
C TRP A 333 44.75 -10.78 3.40
N ILE A 334 45.44 -9.72 2.99
CA ILE A 334 46.58 -9.20 3.71
C ILE A 334 46.18 -7.88 4.39
N VAL A 335 45.90 -7.94 5.66
CA VAL A 335 45.76 -6.74 6.52
C VAL A 335 46.93 -6.77 7.52
N THR A 336 47.77 -5.74 7.50
CA THR A 336 48.85 -5.67 8.48
C THR A 336 48.30 -5.35 9.86
N LYS A 337 48.79 -6.09 10.89
CA LYS A 337 48.38 -5.96 12.27
C LYS A 337 48.41 -4.51 12.78
N ASP A 338 49.49 -3.78 12.49
CA ASP A 338 49.68 -2.40 12.92
C ASP A 338 48.61 -1.44 12.40
N ARG A 339 48.03 -1.71 11.25
CA ARG A 339 46.93 -0.90 10.66
C ARG A 339 45.58 -1.26 11.24
N LEU A 340 45.33 -2.52 11.59
CA LEU A 340 44.12 -2.91 12.31
C LEU A 340 44.07 -2.31 13.70
N ASP A 341 45.18 -2.35 14.42
CA ASP A 341 45.33 -1.78 15.77
C ASP A 341 45.08 -0.26 15.76
N MET A 342 45.50 0.43 14.71
CA MET A 342 45.28 1.87 14.52
C MET A 342 43.84 2.25 14.25
N LEU A 343 43.03 1.34 13.61
CA LEU A 343 41.65 1.58 13.22
C LEU A 343 40.62 1.20 14.29
N LEU A 344 40.94 0.24 15.13
CA LEU A 344 39.98 -0.33 16.09
C LEU A 344 39.99 0.40 17.44
N GLY A 345 40.96 1.31 17.71
CA GLY A 345 41.03 2.05 18.96
C GLY A 345 41.31 1.16 20.20
N GLU A 346 41.42 1.73 21.38
CA GLU A 346 41.78 1.00 22.63
C GLU A 346 40.58 0.36 23.35
N ASN A 347 39.66 -0.34 22.66
CA ASN A 347 38.49 -0.96 23.27
C ASN A 347 38.57 -2.50 23.30
N ASP A 348 37.76 -3.15 24.18
CA ASP A 348 37.61 -4.63 24.31
C ASP A 348 37.44 -5.39 22.97
N THR A 349 36.89 -4.71 21.98
CA THR A 349 36.73 -5.21 20.63
C THR A 349 38.06 -5.49 19.94
N GLN A 350 39.08 -4.64 20.18
CA GLN A 350 40.41 -4.76 19.61
C GLN A 350 41.12 -6.04 20.06
N GLU A 351 41.05 -6.35 21.35
CA GLU A 351 41.68 -7.55 21.93
C GLU A 351 41.04 -8.83 21.40
N LYS A 352 39.73 -8.81 21.20
CA LYS A 352 38.97 -9.91 20.62
C LYS A 352 39.35 -10.17 19.16
N TYR A 353 39.44 -9.13 18.33
CA TYR A 353 39.82 -9.24 16.93
C TYR A 353 41.30 -9.52 16.73
N ALA A 354 42.18 -8.95 17.52
CA ALA A 354 43.62 -9.29 17.52
C ALA A 354 43.88 -10.77 17.85
N LYS A 355 43.10 -11.35 18.80
CA LYS A 355 43.17 -12.77 19.11
C LYS A 355 42.64 -13.63 17.95
N LEU A 356 41.59 -13.17 17.27
CA LEU A 356 41.01 -13.86 16.10
C LEU A 356 42.00 -13.87 14.90
N ILE A 357 42.57 -12.72 14.59
CA ILE A 357 43.57 -12.55 13.52
C ILE A 357 44.83 -13.43 13.82
N LYS A 358 45.31 -13.41 15.06
CA LYS A 358 46.44 -14.26 15.46
C LYS A 358 46.18 -15.75 15.36
N LYS A 359 44.90 -16.15 15.43
CA LYS A 359 44.46 -17.53 15.29
C LYS A 359 44.35 -17.96 13.84
N LEU A 360 44.04 -17.01 12.92
CA LEU A 360 43.95 -17.20 11.48
C LEU A 360 45.33 -17.07 10.79
N ASP A 361 46.24 -16.36 11.40
CA ASP A 361 47.59 -16.16 10.89
C ASP A 361 48.43 -17.44 11.12
N LYS A 362 48.55 -18.22 10.05
CA LYS A 362 49.38 -19.44 10.02
C LYS A 362 50.84 -19.14 9.61
N ASP A 363 51.12 -17.95 9.17
CA ASP A 363 52.46 -17.46 8.83
C ASP A 363 52.95 -16.52 9.92
N GLU A 364 54.04 -16.81 10.55
CA GLU A 364 54.69 -15.97 11.57
C GLU A 364 55.06 -14.55 11.08
N THR A 365 54.63 -14.16 9.91
CA THR A 365 54.93 -12.85 9.26
C THR A 365 53.99 -11.72 9.72
N GLY A 366 52.92 -12.00 10.48
CA GLY A 366 51.92 -11.00 10.89
C GLY A 366 51.04 -10.47 9.74
N VAL A 367 50.92 -11.20 8.65
CA VAL A 367 50.10 -10.91 7.47
C VAL A 367 49.03 -11.98 7.36
N ILE A 368 47.76 -11.58 7.26
CA ILE A 368 46.61 -12.47 7.06
C ILE A 368 46.34 -12.66 5.56
#